data_df0a89dfe15880117673cb896c626dbe
#
_entry.id   df0a89dfe15880117673cb896c626dbe
#
_cell.length_a   1.000
_cell.length_b   1.000
_cell.length_c   1.000
_cell.angle_alpha   90.00
_cell.angle_beta   90.00
_cell.angle_gamma   90.00
#
_symmetry.space_group_name_H-M   'P 1'
#
loop_
_entity.id
_entity.type
_entity.pdbx_description
1 polymer ?
#
loop_
_entity_poly.entity_id
_entity_poly.type
_entity_poly.pdbx_seq_one_letter_code
_entity_poly.pdbx_strand_id
1 'polypeptide(L)'
;MVSPDVITDRSDPAVQRIADVTKHSRSVVRTVLIEDAEPLVECIRAGLEFIEVYGVETAPVPGEVLAACRQRDIPVRLVGAPIMNDLFKTDKKPKAFGIARVPRPWSFDELARTTGDIVVLDGVKIVGNIGAIVRTSFALGAGGIVLVDSDLTTIADRRLVRASRGYVFSLPIVLASRTDAIDHFRRTGVPLIAFDTEGDLAVGDLRDADEQLGLLLGSEKTGTSSSFESIASHTVSIPINPAAESLNVSVCAGIALYERSHWNLVDRRRAPQPPRAARPAAGRGAGRPSRPAFPGRRSR
;
A
#
# COMPACT_ATOMS: atom_id res chain seq x y z
N MET A 1 -19.42 -29.34 0.69
CA MET A 1 -18.21 -28.52 1.02
C MET A 1 -17.20 -29.50 1.57
N VAL A 2 -16.05 -29.65 0.90
CA VAL A 2 -14.95 -30.48 1.43
C VAL A 2 -14.38 -29.68 2.62
N SER A 3 -14.27 -30.32 3.79
CA SER A 3 -13.63 -29.71 4.96
C SER A 3 -12.17 -29.44 4.58
N PRO A 4 -11.61 -28.22 4.85
CA PRO A 4 -10.23 -27.95 4.52
C PRO A 4 -9.31 -28.92 5.28
N ASP A 5 -8.30 -29.42 4.58
CA ASP A 5 -7.29 -30.31 5.14
C ASP A 5 -6.52 -29.65 6.29
N VAL A 6 -6.40 -30.36 7.42
CA VAL A 6 -5.74 -29.85 8.62
C VAL A 6 -4.32 -30.41 8.71
N ILE A 7 -3.32 -29.54 8.72
CA ILE A 7 -1.90 -29.88 8.91
C ILE A 7 -1.66 -30.13 10.39
N THR A 8 -1.52 -31.40 10.76
CA THR A 8 -1.22 -31.85 12.13
C THR A 8 0.17 -32.47 12.26
N ASP A 9 0.79 -32.82 11.13
CA ASP A 9 2.14 -33.40 11.08
C ASP A 9 3.20 -32.30 10.86
N ARG A 10 4.18 -32.24 11.75
CA ARG A 10 5.33 -31.33 11.64
C ARG A 10 6.25 -31.62 10.44
N SER A 11 6.18 -32.83 9.90
CA SER A 11 6.93 -33.22 8.71
C SER A 11 6.28 -32.78 7.40
N ASP A 12 5.05 -32.24 7.43
CA ASP A 12 4.38 -31.72 6.24
C ASP A 12 5.24 -30.65 5.56
N PRO A 13 5.48 -30.75 4.24
CA PRO A 13 6.28 -29.77 3.49
C PRO A 13 5.80 -28.31 3.63
N ALA A 14 4.52 -28.11 3.90
CA ALA A 14 3.98 -26.78 4.16
C ALA A 14 4.54 -26.16 5.45
N VAL A 15 4.74 -26.97 6.51
CA VAL A 15 5.31 -26.49 7.78
C VAL A 15 6.75 -25.99 7.56
N GLN A 16 7.56 -26.73 6.81
CA GLN A 16 8.92 -26.30 6.47
C GLN A 16 8.89 -25.01 5.66
N ARG A 17 8.02 -24.91 4.66
CA ARG A 17 7.85 -23.70 3.84
C ARG A 17 7.47 -22.48 4.67
N ILE A 18 6.54 -22.63 5.61
CA ILE A 18 6.12 -21.54 6.51
C ILE A 18 7.30 -21.16 7.42
N ALA A 19 8.02 -22.14 7.98
CA ALA A 19 9.16 -21.90 8.84
C ALA A 19 10.29 -21.14 8.13
N ASP A 20 10.56 -21.47 6.87
CA ASP A 20 11.60 -20.82 6.07
C ASP A 20 11.29 -19.35 5.81
N VAL A 21 10.02 -19.03 5.51
CA VAL A 21 9.58 -17.64 5.26
C VAL A 21 9.50 -16.83 6.55
N THR A 22 9.20 -17.48 7.69
CA THR A 22 9.13 -16.79 9.00
C THR A 22 10.50 -16.49 9.59
N LYS A 23 11.52 -17.31 9.31
CA LYS A 23 12.86 -17.21 9.91
C LYS A 23 13.80 -16.17 9.29
N HIS A 24 13.35 -15.32 8.37
CA HIS A 24 14.17 -14.27 7.75
C HIS A 24 15.54 -14.78 7.23
N SER A 25 15.54 -15.77 6.35
CA SER A 25 16.77 -16.15 5.65
C SER A 25 17.21 -15.02 4.71
N ARG A 26 18.47 -14.57 4.83
CA ARG A 26 19.09 -13.54 3.96
C ARG A 26 19.35 -14.03 2.52
N SER A 27 18.95 -15.23 2.17
CA SER A 27 19.01 -15.74 0.80
C SER A 27 17.94 -15.08 -0.07
N VAL A 28 18.14 -15.05 -1.38
CA VAL A 28 17.23 -14.48 -2.37
C VAL A 28 15.77 -14.81 -2.03
N VAL A 29 15.03 -13.80 -1.57
CA VAL A 29 13.65 -13.97 -1.11
C VAL A 29 12.77 -14.26 -2.33
N ARG A 30 12.40 -15.53 -2.54
CA ARG A 30 11.51 -15.95 -3.63
C ARG A 30 10.04 -15.97 -3.24
N THR A 31 9.77 -15.96 -1.94
CA THR A 31 8.43 -16.03 -1.38
C THR A 31 8.26 -15.00 -0.27
N VAL A 32 7.06 -14.51 -0.11
CA VAL A 32 6.69 -13.53 0.92
C VAL A 32 5.55 -14.08 1.76
N LEU A 33 5.61 -13.82 3.07
CA LEU A 33 4.54 -14.10 4.02
C LEU A 33 3.61 -12.89 4.11
N ILE A 34 2.34 -13.13 3.83
CA ILE A 34 1.27 -12.14 3.98
C ILE A 34 0.42 -12.55 5.18
N GLU A 35 0.32 -11.69 6.17
CA GLU A 35 -0.42 -11.94 7.40
C GLU A 35 -1.67 -11.06 7.46
N ASP A 36 -2.70 -11.56 8.16
CA ASP A 36 -3.98 -10.92 8.38
C ASP A 36 -4.90 -10.85 7.13
N ALA A 37 -6.21 -10.77 7.38
CA ALA A 37 -7.23 -10.89 6.34
C ALA A 37 -7.18 -9.76 5.31
N GLU A 38 -7.05 -8.51 5.77
CA GLU A 38 -7.06 -7.34 4.89
C GLU A 38 -5.88 -7.36 3.89
N PRO A 39 -4.61 -7.54 4.32
CA PRO A 39 -3.49 -7.67 3.40
C PRO A 39 -3.60 -8.88 2.46
N LEU A 40 -4.12 -10.01 2.93
CA LEU A 40 -4.35 -11.19 2.07
C LEU A 40 -5.28 -10.86 0.92
N VAL A 41 -6.45 -10.29 1.23
CA VAL A 41 -7.45 -9.93 0.22
C VAL A 41 -6.90 -8.93 -0.78
N GLU A 42 -6.18 -7.90 -0.32
CA GLU A 42 -5.60 -6.89 -1.21
C GLU A 42 -4.49 -7.48 -2.10
N CYS A 43 -3.60 -8.30 -1.56
CA CYS A 43 -2.57 -8.97 -2.37
C CYS A 43 -3.16 -9.94 -3.40
N ILE A 44 -4.26 -10.68 -3.06
CA ILE A 44 -4.98 -11.55 -4.00
C ILE A 44 -5.61 -10.70 -5.11
N ARG A 45 -6.23 -9.56 -4.78
CA ARG A 45 -6.82 -8.62 -5.75
C ARG A 45 -5.77 -8.01 -6.67
N ALA A 46 -4.61 -7.66 -6.13
CA ALA A 46 -3.45 -7.18 -6.89
C ALA A 46 -2.88 -8.23 -7.86
N GLY A 47 -3.34 -9.47 -7.79
CA GLY A 47 -2.89 -10.55 -8.69
C GLY A 47 -1.60 -11.21 -8.25
N LEU A 48 -1.22 -11.09 -6.98
CA LEU A 48 -0.04 -11.78 -6.46
C LEU A 48 -0.24 -13.31 -6.56
N GLU A 49 0.79 -14.02 -7.01
CA GLU A 49 0.75 -15.48 -7.19
C GLU A 49 0.92 -16.16 -5.83
N PHE A 50 -0.20 -16.55 -5.23
CA PHE A 50 -0.19 -17.32 -3.98
C PHE A 50 0.11 -18.79 -4.24
N ILE A 51 1.00 -19.34 -3.42
CA ILE A 51 1.27 -20.78 -3.37
C ILE A 51 0.14 -21.45 -2.59
N GLU A 52 -0.19 -20.89 -1.42
CA GLU A 52 -1.18 -21.44 -0.52
C GLU A 52 -1.58 -20.38 0.53
N VAL A 53 -2.83 -20.44 0.99
CA VAL A 53 -3.34 -19.66 2.11
C VAL A 53 -3.66 -20.60 3.26
N TYR A 54 -3.39 -20.17 4.47
CA TYR A 54 -3.54 -20.95 5.69
C TYR A 54 -4.47 -20.26 6.68
N GLY A 55 -5.36 -21.03 7.26
CA GLY A 55 -6.11 -20.66 8.45
C GLY A 55 -5.57 -21.37 9.68
N VAL A 56 -6.10 -21.02 10.85
CA VAL A 56 -5.82 -21.71 12.11
C VAL A 56 -6.99 -22.61 12.43
N GLU A 57 -6.71 -23.87 12.82
CA GLU A 57 -7.77 -24.87 13.15
C GLU A 57 -8.76 -24.34 14.21
N THR A 58 -8.28 -23.53 15.16
CA THR A 58 -9.08 -23.03 16.29
C THR A 58 -9.94 -21.79 15.96
N ALA A 59 -9.86 -21.27 14.74
CA ALA A 59 -10.62 -20.08 14.33
C ALA A 59 -11.09 -20.20 12.88
N PRO A 60 -12.30 -19.72 12.54
CA PRO A 60 -12.76 -19.75 11.17
C PRO A 60 -11.88 -18.82 10.31
N VAL A 61 -11.54 -19.29 9.10
CA VAL A 61 -10.92 -18.42 8.10
C VAL A 61 -11.92 -17.32 7.72
N PRO A 62 -11.51 -16.03 7.70
CA PRO A 62 -12.42 -14.95 7.34
C PRO A 62 -13.10 -15.18 5.98
N GLY A 63 -14.40 -14.92 5.91
CA GLY A 63 -15.21 -15.22 4.72
C GLY A 63 -14.74 -14.48 3.46
N GLU A 64 -14.23 -13.26 3.62
CA GLU A 64 -13.63 -12.45 2.56
C GLU A 64 -12.36 -13.07 1.98
N VAL A 65 -11.51 -13.69 2.82
CA VAL A 65 -10.31 -14.43 2.38
C VAL A 65 -10.73 -15.67 1.59
N LEU A 66 -11.69 -16.46 2.11
CA LEU A 66 -12.20 -17.64 1.39
C LEU A 66 -12.82 -17.28 0.05
N ALA A 67 -13.53 -16.13 -0.01
CA ALA A 67 -14.13 -15.67 -1.26
C ALA A 67 -13.05 -15.26 -2.28
N ALA A 68 -12.03 -14.52 -1.84
CA ALA A 68 -10.92 -14.11 -2.70
C ALA A 68 -10.11 -15.34 -3.20
N CYS A 69 -9.82 -16.31 -2.32
CA CYS A 69 -9.11 -17.53 -2.69
C CYS A 69 -9.89 -18.34 -3.74
N ARG A 70 -11.21 -18.49 -3.56
CA ARG A 70 -12.06 -19.22 -4.55
C ARG A 70 -12.06 -18.55 -5.92
N GLN A 71 -12.06 -17.23 -5.99
CA GLN A 71 -12.03 -16.49 -7.26
C GLN A 71 -10.74 -16.68 -8.07
N ARG A 72 -9.68 -17.11 -7.41
CA ARG A 72 -8.34 -17.28 -8.00
C ARG A 72 -7.80 -18.70 -7.89
N ASP A 73 -8.65 -19.67 -7.52
CA ASP A 73 -8.28 -21.08 -7.33
C ASP A 73 -7.08 -21.29 -6.40
N ILE A 74 -6.96 -20.43 -5.35
CA ILE A 74 -5.88 -20.51 -4.37
C ILE A 74 -6.25 -21.57 -3.33
N PRO A 75 -5.40 -22.60 -3.10
CA PRO A 75 -5.65 -23.61 -2.09
C PRO A 75 -5.65 -23.04 -0.68
N VAL A 76 -6.58 -23.51 0.16
CA VAL A 76 -6.67 -23.12 1.58
C VAL A 76 -6.58 -24.35 2.45
N ARG A 77 -5.64 -24.36 3.39
CA ARG A 77 -5.46 -25.41 4.39
C ARG A 77 -5.54 -24.84 5.80
N LEU A 78 -5.81 -25.69 6.79
CA LEU A 78 -5.77 -25.30 8.19
C LEU A 78 -4.48 -25.79 8.84
N VAL A 79 -3.95 -25.03 9.79
CA VAL A 79 -2.77 -25.39 10.57
C VAL A 79 -3.19 -25.65 12.02
N GLY A 80 -2.81 -26.80 12.54
CA GLY A 80 -3.09 -27.19 13.92
C GLY A 80 -2.43 -26.22 14.93
N ALA A 81 -3.10 -26.00 16.05
CA ALA A 81 -2.67 -25.05 17.07
C ALA A 81 -1.24 -25.32 17.61
N PRO A 82 -0.77 -26.56 17.83
CA PRO A 82 0.60 -26.81 18.26
C PRO A 82 1.64 -26.32 17.25
N ILE A 83 1.39 -26.55 15.94
CA ILE A 83 2.29 -26.12 14.87
C ILE A 83 2.32 -24.60 14.76
N MET A 84 1.15 -23.94 14.88
CA MET A 84 1.07 -22.47 14.90
C MET A 84 1.90 -21.86 16.03
N ASN A 85 1.92 -22.50 17.21
CA ASN A 85 2.73 -22.05 18.35
C ASN A 85 4.22 -22.14 18.09
N ASP A 86 4.65 -23.16 17.36
CA ASP A 86 6.05 -23.35 17.00
C ASP A 86 6.53 -22.36 15.92
N LEU A 87 5.64 -22.06 14.96
CA LEU A 87 5.94 -21.20 13.81
C LEU A 87 5.90 -19.70 14.15
N PHE A 88 4.92 -19.27 14.94
CA PHE A 88 4.71 -17.88 15.32
C PHE A 88 4.93 -17.70 16.83
N LYS A 89 6.14 -17.27 17.19
CA LYS A 89 6.55 -17.05 18.60
C LYS A 89 6.09 -15.70 19.16
N THR A 90 5.00 -15.12 18.63
CA THR A 90 4.44 -13.85 19.05
C THR A 90 3.12 -14.07 19.80
N ASP A 91 2.79 -13.17 20.73
CA ASP A 91 1.54 -13.24 21.50
C ASP A 91 0.31 -13.11 20.60
N LYS A 92 0.41 -12.28 19.57
CA LYS A 92 -0.67 -12.11 18.58
C LYS A 92 -0.34 -12.87 17.30
N LYS A 93 -0.95 -14.04 17.14
CA LYS A 93 -0.81 -14.87 15.95
C LYS A 93 -1.83 -14.47 14.89
N PRO A 94 -1.46 -14.54 13.59
CA PRO A 94 -2.42 -14.28 12.52
C PRO A 94 -3.52 -15.36 12.50
N LYS A 95 -4.78 -14.95 12.30
CA LYS A 95 -5.91 -15.88 12.12
C LYS A 95 -5.91 -16.52 10.74
N ALA A 96 -5.36 -15.82 9.76
CA ALA A 96 -5.12 -16.31 8.41
C ALA A 96 -3.83 -15.68 7.89
N PHE A 97 -3.08 -16.43 7.08
CA PHE A 97 -1.87 -15.96 6.41
C PHE A 97 -1.67 -16.71 5.11
N GLY A 98 -0.84 -16.20 4.23
CA GLY A 98 -0.56 -16.85 2.96
C GLY A 98 0.91 -16.74 2.58
N ILE A 99 1.37 -17.64 1.73
CA ILE A 99 2.68 -17.59 1.12
C ILE A 99 2.48 -17.34 -0.38
N ALA A 100 3.06 -16.26 -0.86
CA ALA A 100 3.01 -15.88 -2.26
C ALA A 100 4.43 -15.80 -2.84
N ARG A 101 4.54 -15.92 -4.18
CA ARG A 101 5.80 -15.64 -4.89
C ARG A 101 6.05 -14.13 -4.87
N VAL A 102 7.32 -13.75 -4.66
CA VAL A 102 7.72 -12.35 -4.79
C VAL A 102 7.64 -11.99 -6.28
N PRO A 103 6.89 -10.95 -6.66
CA PRO A 103 6.84 -10.52 -8.04
C PRO A 103 8.19 -9.96 -8.48
N ARG A 104 8.42 -9.93 -9.79
CA ARG A 104 9.61 -9.24 -10.30
C ARG A 104 9.57 -7.74 -9.93
N PRO A 105 10.72 -7.11 -9.71
CA PRO A 105 10.76 -5.68 -9.47
C PRO A 105 10.15 -4.88 -10.62
N TRP A 106 9.48 -3.79 -10.30
CA TRP A 106 9.04 -2.81 -11.27
C TRP A 106 10.23 -2.05 -11.86
N SER A 107 10.13 -1.70 -13.14
CA SER A 107 11.13 -0.91 -13.85
C SER A 107 10.66 0.53 -14.07
N PHE A 108 11.59 1.43 -14.33
CA PHE A 108 11.26 2.79 -14.74
C PHE A 108 10.47 2.86 -16.06
N ASP A 109 10.66 1.91 -16.98
CA ASP A 109 9.90 1.87 -18.23
C ASP A 109 8.42 1.52 -18.00
N GLU A 110 8.12 0.74 -16.96
CA GLU A 110 6.74 0.45 -16.56
C GLU A 110 6.14 1.65 -15.83
N LEU A 111 6.92 2.30 -14.96
CA LEU A 111 6.51 3.51 -14.27
C LEU A 111 6.18 4.64 -15.26
N ALA A 112 6.97 4.81 -16.31
CA ALA A 112 6.77 5.82 -17.35
C ALA A 112 5.47 5.63 -18.19
N ARG A 113 4.82 4.47 -18.08
CA ARG A 113 3.54 4.19 -18.77
C ARG A 113 2.33 4.48 -17.90
N THR A 114 2.52 4.86 -16.66
CA THR A 114 1.43 5.20 -15.75
C THR A 114 0.96 6.63 -15.96
N THR A 115 -0.29 6.90 -15.54
CA THR A 115 -0.95 8.20 -15.68
C THR A 115 -1.11 8.80 -14.31
N GLY A 116 -0.79 9.12 -13.47
CA GLY A 116 -0.93 9.72 -12.13
C GLY A 116 0.43 10.18 -11.67
N ASP A 117 0.43 11.04 -10.71
CA ASP A 117 1.67 11.60 -10.18
C ASP A 117 2.58 10.52 -9.60
N ILE A 118 3.88 10.73 -9.68
CA ILE A 118 4.89 9.83 -9.16
C ILE A 118 5.41 10.38 -7.84
N VAL A 119 5.23 9.62 -6.75
CA VAL A 119 5.82 10.01 -5.45
C VAL A 119 7.27 9.56 -5.39
N VAL A 120 8.18 10.48 -5.10
CA VAL A 120 9.62 10.21 -4.97
C VAL A 120 10.03 10.40 -3.52
N LEU A 121 10.54 9.36 -2.89
CA LEU A 121 10.98 9.38 -1.50
C LEU A 121 12.52 9.31 -1.45
N ASP A 122 13.15 10.44 -1.13
CA ASP A 122 14.62 10.55 -1.03
C ASP A 122 15.08 10.37 0.41
N GLY A 123 15.67 9.22 0.70
CA GLY A 123 16.24 8.92 2.03
C GLY A 123 15.21 8.64 3.12
N VAL A 124 13.94 8.43 2.79
CA VAL A 124 12.90 8.04 3.76
C VAL A 124 13.10 6.57 4.15
N LYS A 125 13.44 6.32 5.42
CA LYS A 125 13.82 4.98 5.92
C LYS A 125 12.81 4.34 6.85
N ILE A 126 11.94 5.13 7.46
CA ILE A 126 10.92 4.63 8.40
C ILE A 126 9.86 3.87 7.62
N VAL A 127 9.89 2.53 7.72
CA VAL A 127 9.00 1.64 6.97
C VAL A 127 7.52 1.94 7.22
N GLY A 128 7.17 2.39 8.44
CA GLY A 128 5.83 2.85 8.77
C GLY A 128 5.36 4.04 7.92
N ASN A 129 6.24 5.04 7.73
CA ASN A 129 5.97 6.20 6.87
C ASN A 129 5.85 5.78 5.40
N ILE A 130 6.79 4.95 4.91
CA ILE A 130 6.72 4.40 3.54
C ILE A 130 5.40 3.65 3.32
N GLY A 131 5.01 2.78 4.25
CA GLY A 131 3.77 2.03 4.17
C GLY A 131 2.51 2.90 4.17
N ALA A 132 2.49 3.96 4.98
CA ALA A 132 1.41 4.95 5.00
C ALA A 132 1.33 5.69 3.65
N ILE A 133 2.48 6.12 3.10
CA ILE A 133 2.56 6.77 1.78
C ILE A 133 2.06 5.83 0.67
N VAL A 134 2.48 4.57 0.66
CA VAL A 134 2.00 3.57 -0.31
C VAL A 134 0.47 3.46 -0.29
N ARG A 135 -0.14 3.37 0.90
CA ARG A 135 -1.60 3.31 1.04
C ARG A 135 -2.29 4.56 0.51
N THR A 136 -1.77 5.72 0.86
CA THR A 136 -2.32 7.01 0.44
C THR A 136 -2.16 7.20 -1.06
N SER A 137 -1.00 6.86 -1.62
CA SER A 137 -0.72 6.88 -3.05
C SER A 137 -1.70 6.02 -3.84
N PHE A 138 -1.93 4.80 -3.41
CA PHE A 138 -2.92 3.93 -4.03
C PHE A 138 -4.34 4.51 -3.91
N ALA A 139 -4.74 4.97 -2.72
CA ALA A 139 -6.07 5.49 -2.47
C ALA A 139 -6.39 6.76 -3.27
N LEU A 140 -5.40 7.61 -3.49
CA LEU A 140 -5.54 8.90 -4.21
C LEU A 140 -5.12 8.81 -5.68
N GLY A 141 -4.77 7.62 -6.18
CA GLY A 141 -4.57 7.36 -7.61
C GLY A 141 -3.22 7.82 -8.16
N ALA A 142 -2.17 7.83 -7.34
CA ALA A 142 -0.81 8.04 -7.83
C ALA A 142 -0.43 6.97 -8.88
N GLY A 143 0.39 7.35 -9.85
CA GLY A 143 0.90 6.47 -10.89
C GLY A 143 1.94 5.48 -10.38
N GLY A 144 2.66 5.83 -9.32
CA GLY A 144 3.64 4.95 -8.69
C GLY A 144 4.52 5.66 -7.67
N ILE A 145 5.51 4.93 -7.17
CA ILE A 145 6.45 5.43 -6.16
C ILE A 145 7.89 5.07 -6.55
N VAL A 146 8.81 6.00 -6.36
CA VAL A 146 10.26 5.75 -6.46
C VAL A 146 10.84 5.85 -5.04
N LEU A 147 11.48 4.79 -4.57
CA LEU A 147 12.15 4.74 -3.27
C LEU A 147 13.66 4.83 -3.49
N VAL A 148 14.26 5.91 -3.01
CA VAL A 148 15.71 6.16 -3.10
C VAL A 148 16.30 6.11 -1.70
N ASP A 149 17.38 5.35 -1.52
CA ASP A 149 18.11 5.21 -0.24
C ASP A 149 17.21 4.85 0.96
N SER A 150 16.19 4.01 0.74
CA SER A 150 15.19 3.62 1.75
C SER A 150 15.64 2.52 2.70
N ASP A 151 16.87 1.97 2.54
CA ASP A 151 17.36 0.77 3.24
C ASP A 151 16.55 -0.51 2.97
N LEU A 152 15.59 -0.47 2.04
CA LEU A 152 14.83 -1.62 1.59
C LEU A 152 15.54 -2.29 0.40
N THR A 153 15.70 -3.60 0.45
CA THR A 153 16.28 -4.40 -0.65
C THR A 153 15.21 -5.02 -1.53
N THR A 154 13.96 -5.02 -1.08
CA THR A 154 12.80 -5.56 -1.79
C THR A 154 11.52 -4.89 -1.30
N ILE A 155 10.55 -4.73 -2.20
CA ILE A 155 9.19 -4.29 -1.82
C ILE A 155 8.41 -5.39 -1.06
N ALA A 156 8.89 -6.63 -1.12
CA ALA A 156 8.34 -7.75 -0.36
C ALA A 156 8.86 -7.84 1.09
N ASP A 157 9.48 -6.78 1.62
CA ASP A 157 9.83 -6.68 3.05
C ASP A 157 8.54 -6.82 3.89
N ARG A 158 8.53 -7.81 4.80
CA ARG A 158 7.35 -8.13 5.61
C ARG A 158 6.80 -6.94 6.40
N ARG A 159 7.71 -6.05 6.88
CA ARG A 159 7.31 -4.83 7.60
C ARG A 159 6.58 -3.86 6.67
N LEU A 160 7.06 -3.73 5.43
CA LEU A 160 6.43 -2.87 4.42
C LEU A 160 5.09 -3.43 3.97
N VAL A 161 5.01 -4.72 3.68
CA VAL A 161 3.74 -5.41 3.33
C VAL A 161 2.70 -5.18 4.42
N ARG A 162 3.08 -5.32 5.68
CA ARG A 162 2.18 -5.09 6.82
C ARG A 162 1.82 -3.61 6.97
N ALA A 163 2.78 -2.69 6.91
CA ALA A 163 2.56 -1.25 7.05
C ALA A 163 1.68 -0.69 5.93
N SER A 164 1.87 -1.18 4.70
CA SER A 164 1.07 -0.82 3.54
C SER A 164 -0.27 -1.57 3.45
N ARG A 165 -0.55 -2.52 4.35
CA ARG A 165 -1.71 -3.43 4.30
C ARG A 165 -1.84 -4.19 2.96
N GLY A 166 -0.71 -4.57 2.36
CA GLY A 166 -0.67 -5.27 1.08
C GLY A 166 -0.70 -4.39 -0.15
N TYR A 167 -1.03 -3.11 -0.05
CA TYR A 167 -1.10 -2.18 -1.20
C TYR A 167 0.24 -1.98 -1.91
N VAL A 168 1.35 -2.38 -1.29
CA VAL A 168 2.69 -2.35 -1.91
C VAL A 168 2.77 -3.13 -3.23
N PHE A 169 1.85 -4.06 -3.47
CA PHE A 169 1.78 -4.82 -4.73
C PHE A 169 0.71 -4.30 -5.70
N SER A 170 -0.02 -3.24 -5.33
CA SER A 170 -1.17 -2.72 -6.09
C SER A 170 -0.83 -1.52 -6.96
N LEU A 171 0.39 -0.99 -6.86
CA LEU A 171 0.91 0.09 -7.71
C LEU A 171 2.39 -0.12 -7.99
N PRO A 172 2.94 0.44 -9.09
CA PRO A 172 4.37 0.38 -9.39
C PRO A 172 5.20 1.03 -8.28
N ILE A 173 6.17 0.28 -7.73
CA ILE A 173 7.16 0.80 -6.78
C ILE A 173 8.54 0.40 -7.26
N VAL A 174 9.36 1.38 -7.59
CA VAL A 174 10.73 1.21 -8.06
C VAL A 174 11.70 1.51 -6.92
N LEU A 175 12.54 0.53 -6.57
CA LEU A 175 13.69 0.75 -5.70
C LEU A 175 14.86 1.18 -6.60
N ALA A 176 15.40 2.37 -6.39
CA ALA A 176 16.38 2.95 -7.30
C ALA A 176 17.56 3.61 -6.56
N SER A 177 18.68 3.69 -7.23
CA SER A 177 19.72 4.64 -6.86
C SER A 177 19.26 6.06 -7.17
N ARG A 178 19.87 7.05 -6.49
CA ARG A 178 19.56 8.47 -6.75
C ARG A 178 19.89 8.85 -8.19
N THR A 179 21.00 8.35 -8.74
CA THR A 179 21.40 8.59 -10.12
C THR A 179 20.36 8.06 -11.12
N ASP A 180 19.92 6.82 -10.96
CA ASP A 180 18.92 6.22 -11.87
C ASP A 180 17.59 6.98 -11.83
N ALA A 181 17.19 7.42 -10.64
CA ALA A 181 15.96 8.20 -10.47
C ALA A 181 16.09 9.59 -11.17
N ILE A 182 17.18 10.31 -10.97
CA ILE A 182 17.45 11.59 -11.64
C ILE A 182 17.46 11.42 -13.17
N ASP A 183 18.13 10.41 -13.67
CA ASP A 183 18.19 10.13 -15.10
C ASP A 183 16.81 9.80 -15.68
N HIS A 184 15.97 9.11 -14.92
CA HIS A 184 14.59 8.87 -15.31
C HIS A 184 13.80 10.17 -15.50
N PHE A 185 13.82 11.07 -14.51
CA PHE A 185 13.07 12.34 -14.59
C PHE A 185 13.62 13.26 -15.69
N ARG A 186 14.95 13.32 -15.90
CA ARG A 186 15.56 14.04 -17.01
C ARG A 186 15.13 13.49 -18.38
N ARG A 187 15.08 12.16 -18.51
CA ARG A 187 14.73 11.50 -19.78
C ARG A 187 13.24 11.63 -20.11
N THR A 188 12.37 11.53 -19.11
CA THR A 188 10.92 11.60 -19.31
C THR A 188 10.39 13.02 -19.41
N GLY A 189 11.13 13.99 -18.86
CA GLY A 189 10.70 15.38 -18.81
C GLY A 189 9.55 15.64 -17.81
N VAL A 190 9.19 14.65 -16.98
CA VAL A 190 8.18 14.84 -15.92
C VAL A 190 8.71 15.86 -14.91
N PRO A 191 8.00 17.00 -14.69
CA PRO A 191 8.44 18.02 -13.74
C PRO A 191 8.53 17.45 -12.32
N LEU A 192 9.66 17.71 -11.66
CA LEU A 192 9.90 17.29 -10.29
C LEU A 192 9.64 18.46 -9.34
N ILE A 193 8.74 18.29 -8.39
CA ILE A 193 8.34 19.28 -7.41
C ILE A 193 8.88 18.85 -6.04
N ALA A 194 9.82 19.63 -5.50
CA ALA A 194 10.40 19.34 -4.20
C ALA A 194 9.57 19.97 -3.08
N PHE A 195 9.30 19.19 -2.02
CA PHE A 195 8.61 19.69 -0.83
C PHE A 195 9.63 20.22 0.17
N ASP A 196 9.48 21.48 0.53
CA ASP A 196 10.30 22.17 1.52
C ASP A 196 9.41 23.03 2.43
N THR A 197 9.94 23.45 3.58
CA THR A 197 9.26 24.38 4.50
C THR A 197 9.20 25.79 3.93
N GLU A 198 10.15 26.18 3.06
CA GLU A 198 10.28 27.47 2.40
C GLU A 198 10.14 27.32 0.88
N GLY A 199 8.96 26.84 0.41
CA GLY A 199 8.69 26.68 -1.01
C GLY A 199 8.29 28.00 -1.70
N ASP A 200 8.65 28.14 -2.98
CA ASP A 200 8.24 29.24 -3.86
C ASP A 200 6.76 29.19 -4.25
N LEU A 201 6.13 28.00 -4.16
CA LEU A 201 4.72 27.79 -4.38
C LEU A 201 4.03 27.23 -3.13
N ALA A 202 2.73 27.45 -3.01
CA ALA A 202 1.92 26.76 -2.01
C ALA A 202 1.41 25.42 -2.55
N VAL A 203 1.21 24.43 -1.68
CA VAL A 203 0.72 23.10 -2.10
C VAL A 203 -0.61 23.15 -2.84
N GLY A 204 -1.45 24.14 -2.57
CA GLY A 204 -2.73 24.38 -3.28
C GLY A 204 -2.55 24.72 -4.76
N ASP A 205 -1.43 25.33 -5.15
CA ASP A 205 -1.13 25.71 -6.53
C ASP A 205 -0.92 24.48 -7.43
N LEU A 206 -0.60 23.32 -6.83
CA LEU A 206 -0.44 22.06 -7.56
C LEU A 206 -1.73 21.58 -8.24
N ARG A 207 -2.90 22.10 -7.86
CA ARG A 207 -4.19 21.76 -8.48
C ARG A 207 -4.26 22.21 -9.93
N ASP A 208 -3.58 23.29 -10.28
CA ASP A 208 -3.67 23.93 -11.58
C ASP A 208 -2.73 23.31 -12.62
N ALA A 209 -1.89 22.35 -12.22
CA ALA A 209 -1.03 21.61 -13.14
C ALA A 209 -1.81 20.46 -13.80
N ASP A 210 -1.96 20.51 -15.12
CA ASP A 210 -2.65 19.47 -15.91
C ASP A 210 -1.77 18.25 -16.21
N GLU A 211 -0.47 18.38 -16.11
CA GLU A 211 0.53 17.36 -16.40
C GLU A 211 0.81 16.42 -15.22
N GLN A 212 1.39 15.26 -15.50
CA GLN A 212 1.93 14.37 -14.48
C GLN A 212 3.11 15.04 -13.77
N LEU A 213 3.15 14.99 -12.45
CA LEU A 213 4.22 15.53 -11.63
C LEU A 213 4.98 14.42 -10.88
N GLY A 214 6.26 14.66 -10.64
CA GLY A 214 7.04 13.96 -9.64
C GLY A 214 6.97 14.74 -8.30
N LEU A 215 6.38 14.14 -7.27
CA LEU A 215 6.25 14.74 -5.94
C LEU A 215 7.41 14.26 -5.07
N LEU A 216 8.44 15.07 -4.92
CA LEU A 216 9.68 14.73 -4.22
C LEU A 216 9.59 15.11 -2.75
N LEU A 217 9.67 14.11 -1.88
CA LEU A 217 9.70 14.27 -0.43
C LEU A 217 11.03 13.73 0.12
N GLY A 218 11.72 14.55 0.88
CA GLY A 218 12.96 14.19 1.56
C GLY A 218 12.73 13.50 2.90
N SER A 219 13.83 13.05 3.53
CA SER A 219 13.78 12.51 4.89
C SER A 219 13.52 13.63 5.90
N GLU A 220 12.93 13.27 7.05
CA GLU A 220 12.64 14.23 8.13
C GLU A 220 13.90 14.86 8.74
N LYS A 221 15.07 14.26 8.55
CA LYS A 221 16.33 14.75 9.14
C LYS A 221 17.15 15.63 8.23
N THR A 222 17.19 15.32 6.94
CA THR A 222 18.11 15.95 5.99
C THR A 222 17.41 16.62 4.82
N GLY A 223 16.09 16.56 4.77
CA GLY A 223 15.35 17.05 3.61
C GLY A 223 15.65 16.26 2.33
N THR A 224 15.50 16.90 1.20
CA THR A 224 15.88 16.39 -0.12
C THR A 224 17.38 16.59 -0.36
N SER A 225 17.99 15.75 -1.20
CA SER A 225 19.41 15.89 -1.54
C SER A 225 19.61 16.99 -2.57
N SER A 226 20.75 17.68 -2.51
CA SER A 226 21.12 18.74 -3.46
C SER A 226 21.12 18.30 -4.92
N SER A 227 21.39 17.02 -5.19
CA SER A 227 21.32 16.45 -6.53
C SER A 227 19.89 16.41 -7.07
N PHE A 228 18.89 16.13 -6.25
CA PHE A 228 17.50 16.22 -6.65
C PHE A 228 17.02 17.69 -6.73
N GLU A 229 17.43 18.53 -5.79
CA GLU A 229 17.12 19.96 -5.82
C GLU A 229 17.59 20.62 -7.11
N SER A 230 18.76 20.20 -7.63
CA SER A 230 19.32 20.75 -8.88
C SER A 230 18.48 20.45 -10.13
N ILE A 231 17.53 19.52 -10.07
CA ILE A 231 16.62 19.16 -11.17
C ILE A 231 15.16 19.42 -10.85
N ALA A 232 14.84 19.83 -9.63
CA ALA A 232 13.49 20.23 -9.27
C ALA A 232 13.09 21.48 -10.07
N SER A 233 11.87 21.45 -10.62
CA SER A 233 11.32 22.57 -11.39
C SER A 233 10.84 23.68 -10.45
N HIS A 234 10.30 23.31 -9.30
CA HIS A 234 9.78 24.19 -8.26
C HIS A 234 9.95 23.56 -6.89
N THR A 235 9.95 24.43 -5.87
CA THR A 235 9.80 24.05 -4.47
C THR A 235 8.39 24.40 -3.99
N VAL A 236 7.77 23.51 -3.21
CA VAL A 236 6.41 23.69 -2.71
C VAL A 236 6.39 23.57 -1.20
N SER A 237 5.74 24.51 -0.55
CA SER A 237 5.50 24.49 0.89
C SER A 237 4.05 24.15 1.23
N ILE A 238 3.88 23.48 2.37
CA ILE A 238 2.57 23.31 3.01
C ILE A 238 2.48 24.37 4.10
N PRO A 239 1.54 25.33 4.01
CA PRO A 239 1.38 26.33 5.06
C PRO A 239 1.00 25.67 6.39
N ILE A 240 1.85 25.83 7.39
CA ILE A 240 1.67 25.31 8.75
C ILE A 240 1.78 26.44 9.78
N ASN A 241 1.42 26.14 11.02
CA ASN A 241 1.63 27.08 12.12
C ASN A 241 3.13 27.39 12.25
N PRO A 242 3.55 28.67 12.26
CA PRO A 242 4.97 29.05 12.37
C PRO A 242 5.72 28.52 13.62
N ALA A 243 4.99 28.10 14.65
CA ALA A 243 5.57 27.46 15.82
C ALA A 243 5.88 25.97 15.62
N ALA A 244 5.45 25.36 14.52
CA ALA A 244 5.75 23.97 14.17
C ALA A 244 6.93 23.92 13.20
N GLU A 245 7.91 23.05 13.46
CA GLU A 245 9.10 22.91 12.61
C GLU A 245 8.79 22.23 11.27
N SER A 246 7.96 21.18 11.29
CA SER A 246 7.63 20.40 10.09
C SER A 246 6.42 19.50 10.34
N LEU A 247 5.93 18.87 9.26
CA LEU A 247 4.98 17.77 9.30
C LEU A 247 5.68 16.42 9.06
N ASN A 248 5.08 15.36 9.56
CA ASN A 248 5.51 14.00 9.20
C ASN A 248 5.43 13.79 7.67
N VAL A 249 6.44 13.16 7.08
CA VAL A 249 6.55 12.97 5.62
C VAL A 249 5.33 12.25 5.00
N SER A 250 4.71 11.31 5.72
CA SER A 250 3.50 10.65 5.22
C SER A 250 2.27 11.55 5.22
N VAL A 251 2.23 12.53 6.12
CA VAL A 251 1.20 13.57 6.13
C VAL A 251 1.41 14.54 4.96
N CYS A 252 2.66 14.99 4.74
CA CYS A 252 3.01 15.83 3.58
C CYS A 252 2.60 15.16 2.27
N ALA A 253 2.97 13.89 2.08
CA ALA A 253 2.59 13.11 0.90
C ALA A 253 1.06 13.01 0.75
N GLY A 254 0.33 12.84 1.87
CA GLY A 254 -1.12 12.79 1.86
C GLY A 254 -1.76 14.09 1.42
N ILE A 255 -1.28 15.23 1.92
CA ILE A 255 -1.76 16.56 1.53
C ILE A 255 -1.47 16.81 0.05
N ALA A 256 -0.24 16.57 -0.40
CA ALA A 256 0.15 16.75 -1.80
C ALA A 256 -0.72 15.93 -2.75
N LEU A 257 -0.87 14.66 -2.48
CA LEU A 257 -1.70 13.75 -3.27
C LEU A 257 -3.18 14.13 -3.24
N TYR A 258 -3.68 14.62 -2.12
CA TYR A 258 -5.06 15.09 -2.02
C TYR A 258 -5.30 16.31 -2.91
N GLU A 259 -4.40 17.29 -2.87
CA GLU A 259 -4.47 18.45 -3.75
C GLU A 259 -4.46 18.04 -5.23
N ARG A 260 -3.65 17.05 -5.58
CA ARG A 260 -3.56 16.49 -6.94
C ARG A 260 -4.70 15.55 -7.31
N SER A 261 -5.38 14.90 -6.35
CA SER A 261 -6.41 13.90 -6.60
C SER A 261 -7.68 14.44 -7.26
N HIS A 262 -7.95 15.73 -7.17
CA HIS A 262 -9.09 16.35 -7.81
C HIS A 262 -9.08 16.18 -9.32
N TRP A 263 -7.90 16.12 -9.92
CA TRP A 263 -7.69 15.82 -11.33
C TRP A 263 -8.15 14.39 -11.71
N ASN A 264 -7.85 13.40 -10.87
CA ASN A 264 -8.17 11.99 -11.13
C ASN A 264 -9.61 11.59 -10.75
N LEU A 265 -10.26 12.29 -9.83
CA LEU A 265 -11.59 11.93 -9.32
C LEU A 265 -12.72 12.36 -10.27
N VAL A 266 -12.51 13.37 -11.11
CA VAL A 266 -13.49 13.81 -12.10
C VAL A 266 -13.70 12.76 -13.18
N ASP A 267 -12.62 12.11 -13.64
CA ASP A 267 -12.70 11.07 -14.66
C ASP A 267 -13.24 9.73 -14.12
N ARG A 268 -12.97 9.39 -12.86
CA ARG A 268 -13.53 8.18 -12.24
C ARG A 268 -15.04 8.19 -12.08
N ARG A 269 -15.68 9.36 -12.01
CA ARG A 269 -17.15 9.47 -12.04
C ARG A 269 -17.73 9.14 -13.42
N ARG A 270 -16.92 9.15 -14.48
CA ARG A 270 -17.28 8.78 -15.85
C ARG A 270 -16.94 7.33 -16.19
N ALA A 271 -16.09 6.67 -15.40
CA ALA A 271 -15.80 5.24 -15.59
C ALA A 271 -17.02 4.39 -15.22
N PRO A 272 -17.39 3.36 -16.02
CA PRO A 272 -18.46 2.44 -15.66
C PRO A 272 -18.14 1.81 -14.31
N GLN A 273 -19.05 2.00 -13.34
CA GLN A 273 -18.91 1.32 -12.06
C GLN A 273 -18.95 -0.20 -12.30
N PRO A 274 -18.07 -1.00 -11.68
CA PRO A 274 -18.21 -2.45 -11.74
C PRO A 274 -19.61 -2.82 -11.24
N PRO A 275 -20.26 -3.83 -11.85
CA PRO A 275 -21.62 -4.20 -11.49
C PRO A 275 -21.69 -4.47 -9.99
N ARG A 276 -22.54 -3.71 -9.30
CA ARG A 276 -22.82 -3.93 -7.88
C ARG A 276 -23.25 -5.38 -7.71
N ALA A 277 -22.50 -6.13 -6.90
CA ALA A 277 -22.95 -7.46 -6.50
C ALA A 277 -24.40 -7.34 -5.98
N ALA A 278 -25.30 -8.13 -6.57
CA ALA A 278 -26.72 -8.12 -6.22
C ALA A 278 -26.86 -8.31 -4.70
N ARG A 279 -27.45 -7.31 -4.03
CA ARG A 279 -27.83 -7.45 -2.63
C ARG A 279 -28.77 -8.66 -2.54
N PRO A 280 -28.56 -9.59 -1.61
CA PRO A 280 -29.57 -10.62 -1.36
C PRO A 280 -30.89 -9.94 -1.00
N ALA A 281 -31.97 -10.41 -1.60
CA ALA A 281 -33.32 -9.88 -1.40
C ALA A 281 -33.62 -9.86 0.11
N ALA A 282 -33.83 -8.65 0.66
CA ALA A 282 -34.22 -8.49 2.04
C ALA A 282 -35.61 -9.11 2.24
N GLY A 283 -35.67 -10.13 3.09
CA GLY A 283 -36.91 -10.71 3.58
C GLY A 283 -37.80 -9.60 4.16
N ARG A 284 -39.07 -9.61 3.77
CA ARG A 284 -40.10 -8.73 4.33
C ARG A 284 -40.27 -9.00 5.82
N GLY A 285 -40.13 -7.98 6.64
CA GLY A 285 -40.68 -7.96 7.99
C GLY A 285 -39.73 -7.42 9.05
N ALA A 286 -39.87 -6.14 9.39
CA ALA A 286 -39.99 -5.59 10.74
C ALA A 286 -39.82 -4.07 10.71
N GLY A 287 -40.70 -3.35 11.40
CA GLY A 287 -40.91 -1.92 11.36
C GLY A 287 -39.68 -1.07 11.70
N ARG A 288 -39.58 0.06 11.03
CA ARG A 288 -38.60 1.13 11.29
C ARG A 288 -38.93 1.83 12.62
N PRO A 289 -37.96 2.01 13.53
CA PRO A 289 -38.09 3.04 14.57
C PRO A 289 -37.85 4.43 13.97
N SER A 290 -38.68 5.39 14.38
CA SER A 290 -38.64 6.80 13.98
C SER A 290 -37.34 7.48 14.43
N ARG A 291 -36.70 8.24 13.53
CA ARG A 291 -35.54 9.10 13.82
C ARG A 291 -35.97 10.33 14.64
N PRO A 292 -35.21 10.74 15.67
CA PRO A 292 -35.44 12.03 16.34
C PRO A 292 -35.01 13.19 15.42
N ALA A 293 -35.79 14.27 15.39
CA ALA A 293 -35.53 15.48 14.65
C ALA A 293 -34.42 16.31 15.29
N PHE A 294 -33.48 16.82 14.48
CA PHE A 294 -32.48 17.81 14.91
C PHE A 294 -33.12 19.20 15.08
N PRO A 295 -32.83 19.96 16.14
CA PRO A 295 -33.31 21.31 16.30
C PRO A 295 -32.61 22.29 15.36
N GLY A 296 -33.40 23.14 14.69
CA GLY A 296 -32.96 24.13 13.73
C GLY A 296 -32.01 25.17 14.32
N ARG A 297 -31.03 25.58 13.49
CA ARG A 297 -30.18 26.77 13.71
C ARG A 297 -31.06 28.02 13.74
N ARG A 298 -31.02 28.79 14.83
CA ARG A 298 -31.49 30.16 14.86
C ARG A 298 -30.43 31.09 14.27
N SER A 299 -30.86 31.86 13.29
CA SER A 299 -30.15 33.01 12.73
C SER A 299 -29.96 34.12 13.79
N ARG A 300 -28.74 34.58 13.93
CA ARG A 300 -28.38 35.99 14.19
C ARG A 300 -27.03 36.25 13.58
#